data_ab586c958fd9d22dcae166d05b74a89a
#
_entry.id   ab586c958fd9d22dcae166d05b74a89a
#
_cell.length_a   1.000
_cell.length_b   1.000
_cell.length_c   1.000
_cell.angle_alpha   90.00
_cell.angle_beta   90.00
_cell.angle_gamma   90.00
#
_symmetry.space_group_name_H-M   'P 1'
#
loop_
_entity.id
_entity.type
_entity.pdbx_description
1 polymer ?
#
loop_
_entity_poly.entity_id
_entity_poly.type
_entity_poly.pdbx_seq_one_letter_code
_entity_poly.pdbx_strand_id
1 'polypeptide(L)'
;MKKFKHSGAIGDLIYSLPVVKHFGGGEFYLHLNQIDWIGQHYYGSPPNPFHQGRMTDKDFEYMRSFMEAQDYISKFGTMTPHTEITHNLDRFRPVFVGHPTNYIDIYSGVFNLNADDTRKNSSTPWLTVPNPSNVDGRTVVINRTQRWISTPGPQWAIWKQQGMEEQAVFVGLEEEYTAFKQQVGWNIPWAKTTTMLGLAQLIGGATTFIGNQSSALAMAIGLGVENIWCEARVDMPLDRNEVYFPNMPNITYF
;
A
#
# COMPACT_ATOMS: atom_id res chain seq x y z
N MET A 1 -21.15 -7.70 15.89
CA MET A 1 -20.38 -6.85 14.96
C MET A 1 -18.99 -7.44 14.84
N LYS A 2 -18.41 -7.50 13.62
CA LYS A 2 -17.06 -8.03 13.43
C LYS A 2 -16.03 -7.04 13.90
N LYS A 3 -14.94 -7.56 14.49
CA LYS A 3 -13.83 -6.74 15.00
C LYS A 3 -12.53 -7.27 14.43
N PHE A 4 -11.89 -6.47 13.62
CA PHE A 4 -10.66 -6.77 12.91
C PHE A 4 -9.47 -6.17 13.66
N LYS A 5 -8.32 -6.84 13.58
CA LYS A 5 -7.07 -6.37 14.20
C LYS A 5 -5.92 -6.50 13.21
N HIS A 6 -5.04 -5.49 13.19
CA HIS A 6 -3.77 -5.51 12.47
C HIS A 6 -2.66 -4.85 13.31
N SER A 7 -1.42 -5.35 13.24
CA SER A 7 -0.32 -4.86 14.09
C SER A 7 0.79 -4.13 13.35
N GLY A 8 0.77 -4.06 12.02
CA GLY A 8 1.87 -3.37 11.37
C GLY A 8 1.91 -3.36 9.87
N ALA A 9 2.79 -2.54 9.38
CA ALA A 9 3.05 -2.04 8.04
C ALA A 9 1.79 -1.50 7.32
N ILE A 10 1.82 -0.20 6.97
CA ILE A 10 0.67 0.47 6.32
C ILE A 10 0.27 -0.24 5.03
N GLY A 11 1.25 -0.68 4.22
CA GLY A 11 0.99 -1.41 2.98
C GLY A 11 0.23 -2.72 3.22
N ASP A 12 0.70 -3.53 4.18
CA ASP A 12 0.06 -4.79 4.54
C ASP A 12 -1.38 -4.57 5.03
N LEU A 13 -1.58 -3.50 5.81
CA LEU A 13 -2.91 -3.12 6.28
C LEU A 13 -3.84 -2.79 5.12
N ILE A 14 -3.39 -2.00 4.13
CA ILE A 14 -4.20 -1.65 2.95
C ILE A 14 -4.60 -2.91 2.18
N TYR A 15 -3.67 -3.87 2.00
CA TYR A 15 -3.97 -5.14 1.34
C TYR A 15 -4.89 -6.06 2.13
N SER A 16 -5.07 -5.84 3.44
CA SER A 16 -6.03 -6.59 4.24
C SER A 16 -7.47 -6.09 4.09
N LEU A 17 -7.67 -4.87 3.63
CA LEU A 17 -8.99 -4.24 3.56
C LEU A 17 -9.99 -4.93 2.61
N PRO A 18 -9.58 -5.55 1.49
CA PRO A 18 -10.50 -6.38 0.70
C PRO A 18 -11.18 -7.47 1.52
N VAL A 19 -10.45 -8.09 2.45
CA VAL A 19 -11.00 -9.11 3.36
C VAL A 19 -11.99 -8.49 4.34
N VAL A 20 -11.68 -7.32 4.88
CA VAL A 20 -12.63 -6.59 5.76
C VAL A 20 -13.93 -6.28 5.01
N LYS A 21 -13.81 -5.79 3.78
CA LYS A 21 -14.96 -5.49 2.90
C LYS A 21 -15.75 -6.76 2.56
N HIS A 22 -15.07 -7.88 2.24
CA HIS A 22 -15.70 -9.18 1.96
C HIS A 22 -16.55 -9.66 3.14
N PHE A 23 -16.09 -9.48 4.36
CA PHE A 23 -16.86 -9.80 5.56
C PHE A 23 -18.00 -8.82 5.86
N GLY A 24 -18.24 -7.82 5.03
CA GLY A 24 -19.29 -6.81 5.23
C GLY A 24 -18.90 -5.72 6.23
N GLY A 25 -17.60 -5.55 6.47
CA GLY A 25 -17.07 -4.49 7.32
C GLY A 25 -17.20 -4.74 8.82
N GLY A 26 -16.85 -3.72 9.60
CA GLY A 26 -16.92 -3.74 11.06
C GLY A 26 -15.97 -2.75 11.73
N GLU A 27 -15.67 -2.99 13.00
CA GLU A 27 -14.71 -2.21 13.76
C GLU A 27 -13.28 -2.68 13.43
N PHE A 28 -12.35 -1.75 13.23
CA PHE A 28 -10.96 -2.03 12.92
C PHE A 28 -10.05 -1.47 14.00
N TYR A 29 -9.15 -2.29 14.53
CA TYR A 29 -8.26 -1.94 15.63
C TYR A 29 -6.80 -2.13 15.25
N LEU A 30 -5.97 -1.12 15.53
CA LEU A 30 -4.52 -1.25 15.48
C LEU A 30 -3.96 -1.74 16.80
N HIS A 31 -3.09 -2.74 16.74
CA HIS A 31 -2.27 -3.13 17.87
C HIS A 31 -0.98 -2.33 17.84
N LEU A 32 -0.94 -1.27 18.62
CA LEU A 32 0.19 -0.34 18.64
C LEU A 32 1.40 -0.92 19.39
N ASN A 33 2.59 -0.46 18.99
CA ASN A 33 3.87 -0.76 19.61
C ASN A 33 4.23 -2.25 19.67
N GLN A 34 3.48 -3.11 19.01
CA GLN A 34 3.73 -4.54 18.93
C GLN A 34 3.59 -5.02 17.48
N ILE A 35 4.35 -6.03 17.13
CA ILE A 35 4.11 -6.83 15.93
C ILE A 35 3.70 -8.20 16.42
N ASP A 36 2.49 -8.61 16.13
CA ASP A 36 2.04 -9.96 16.41
C ASP A 36 2.61 -10.91 15.36
N TRP A 37 3.83 -11.33 15.59
CA TRP A 37 4.43 -12.42 14.84
C TRP A 37 3.81 -13.74 15.31
N ILE A 38 2.87 -14.24 14.54
CA ILE A 38 2.37 -15.60 14.72
C ILE A 38 3.25 -16.50 13.85
N GLY A 39 4.35 -17.03 14.40
CA GLY A 39 5.27 -17.94 13.71
C GLY A 39 6.70 -17.46 13.58
N GLN A 40 7.56 -18.31 13.02
CA GLN A 40 8.99 -18.09 12.92
C GLN A 40 9.36 -16.90 12.02
N HIS A 41 10.50 -16.30 12.36
CA HIS A 41 11.11 -15.14 11.72
C HIS A 41 11.04 -15.15 10.19
N TYR A 42 10.68 -14.01 9.64
CA TYR A 42 10.91 -13.67 8.25
C TYR A 42 12.37 -13.99 7.86
N TYR A 43 12.56 -14.99 7.00
CA TYR A 43 13.86 -15.38 6.45
C TYR A 43 14.95 -15.86 7.43
N GLY A 44 14.63 -16.37 8.60
CA GLY A 44 15.65 -16.91 9.53
C GLY A 44 16.67 -15.86 10.01
N SER A 45 16.44 -14.59 9.73
CA SER A 45 17.27 -13.48 10.18
C SER A 45 16.74 -12.91 11.50
N PRO A 46 17.60 -12.45 12.40
CA PRO A 46 17.15 -11.68 13.55
C PRO A 46 16.30 -10.51 13.07
N PRO A 47 15.32 -10.03 13.87
CA PRO A 47 14.44 -8.96 13.47
C PRO A 47 15.29 -7.78 12.99
N ASN A 48 15.19 -7.47 11.71
CA ASN A 48 15.88 -6.32 11.15
C ASN A 48 15.36 -5.08 11.88
N PRO A 49 16.21 -4.34 12.60
CA PRO A 49 15.77 -3.15 13.33
C PRO A 49 15.12 -2.09 12.43
N PHE A 50 15.38 -2.15 11.10
CA PHE A 50 14.73 -1.31 10.09
C PHE A 50 13.34 -1.84 9.66
N HIS A 51 12.95 -3.06 10.00
CA HIS A 51 11.62 -3.62 9.81
C HIS A 51 10.79 -3.55 11.09
N GLN A 52 11.00 -2.53 11.88
CA GLN A 52 10.14 -2.22 13.00
C GLN A 52 8.80 -1.68 12.48
N GLY A 53 8.05 -2.50 11.77
CA GLY A 53 6.71 -2.17 11.29
C GLY A 53 5.69 -1.99 12.43
N ARG A 54 6.17 -1.57 13.59
CA ARG A 54 5.35 -1.25 14.75
C ARG A 54 4.59 0.03 14.46
N MET A 55 3.28 -0.06 14.47
CA MET A 55 2.43 1.12 14.43
C MET A 55 2.54 1.87 15.76
N THR A 56 2.71 3.16 15.68
CA THR A 56 2.77 4.09 16.81
C THR A 56 1.49 4.91 16.87
N ASP A 57 1.31 5.69 17.95
CA ASP A 57 0.20 6.66 18.03
C ASP A 57 0.26 7.67 16.88
N LYS A 58 1.44 8.05 16.44
CA LYS A 58 1.62 8.95 15.29
C LYS A 58 1.10 8.30 14.00
N ASP A 59 1.35 7.02 13.77
CA ASP A 59 0.85 6.29 12.61
C ASP A 59 -0.67 6.15 12.67
N PHE A 60 -1.22 5.89 13.86
CA PHE A 60 -2.66 5.84 14.07
C PHE A 60 -3.33 7.18 13.70
N GLU A 61 -2.81 8.30 14.20
CA GLU A 61 -3.34 9.62 13.87
C GLU A 61 -3.18 9.95 12.38
N TYR A 62 -2.05 9.59 11.77
CA TYR A 62 -1.83 9.75 10.33
C TYR A 62 -2.87 9.02 9.49
N MET A 63 -3.26 7.81 9.91
CA MET A 63 -4.20 6.94 9.20
C MET A 63 -5.67 7.23 9.50
N ARG A 64 -5.99 7.85 10.64
CA ARG A 64 -7.35 7.94 11.19
C ARG A 64 -8.37 8.40 10.16
N SER A 65 -8.19 9.57 9.60
CA SER A 65 -9.15 10.14 8.64
C SER A 65 -9.33 9.32 7.36
N PHE A 66 -8.28 8.61 6.92
CA PHE A 66 -8.35 7.71 5.78
C PHE A 66 -9.17 6.45 6.11
N MET A 67 -8.93 5.84 7.27
CA MET A 67 -9.64 4.64 7.69
C MET A 67 -11.12 4.93 7.97
N GLU A 68 -11.42 6.05 8.59
CA GLU A 68 -12.79 6.51 8.87
C GLU A 68 -13.55 6.90 7.58
N ALA A 69 -12.86 7.19 6.49
CA ALA A 69 -13.48 7.46 5.20
C ALA A 69 -13.93 6.18 4.46
N GLN A 70 -13.55 4.99 4.93
CA GLN A 70 -13.99 3.73 4.33
C GLN A 70 -15.38 3.38 4.84
N ASP A 71 -16.36 3.25 3.95
CA ASP A 71 -17.78 3.01 4.26
C ASP A 71 -18.05 1.70 5.01
N TYR A 72 -17.17 0.72 4.86
CA TYR A 72 -17.24 -0.57 5.54
C TYR A 72 -16.50 -0.59 6.89
N ILE A 73 -15.87 0.50 7.32
CA ILE A 73 -15.23 0.63 8.64
C ILE A 73 -16.13 1.46 9.56
N SER A 74 -16.85 0.79 10.44
CA SER A 74 -17.79 1.45 11.35
C SER A 74 -17.11 2.16 12.52
N LYS A 75 -15.86 1.77 12.84
CA LYS A 75 -15.00 2.37 13.87
C LYS A 75 -13.55 2.06 13.57
N PHE A 76 -12.68 3.04 13.68
CA PHE A 76 -11.23 2.88 13.69
C PHE A 76 -10.67 3.24 15.07
N GLY A 77 -9.89 2.36 15.68
CA GLY A 77 -9.42 2.55 17.05
C GLY A 77 -8.13 1.79 17.34
N THR A 78 -7.64 1.97 18.56
CA THR A 78 -6.49 1.21 19.08
C THR A 78 -6.96 0.05 19.93
N MET A 79 -6.21 -1.04 19.90
CA MET A 79 -6.50 -2.23 20.69
C MET A 79 -6.16 -1.99 22.16
N THR A 80 -7.03 -2.44 23.04
CA THR A 80 -6.81 -2.49 24.49
C THR A 80 -6.81 -3.95 24.96
N PRO A 81 -6.32 -4.27 26.17
CA PRO A 81 -6.39 -5.63 26.72
C PRO A 81 -7.81 -6.24 26.80
N HIS A 82 -8.83 -5.38 26.79
CA HIS A 82 -10.25 -5.80 26.85
C HIS A 82 -10.94 -5.81 25.47
N THR A 83 -10.20 -5.52 24.40
CA THR A 83 -10.77 -5.51 23.05
C THR A 83 -10.88 -6.95 22.54
N GLU A 84 -12.08 -7.47 22.49
CA GLU A 84 -12.35 -8.77 21.87
C GLU A 84 -12.20 -8.67 20.36
N ILE A 85 -11.35 -9.52 19.77
CA ILE A 85 -11.07 -9.56 18.33
C ILE A 85 -11.69 -10.83 17.74
N THR A 86 -12.47 -10.66 16.67
CA THR A 86 -13.05 -11.79 15.92
C THR A 86 -12.18 -12.21 14.74
N HIS A 87 -11.45 -11.26 14.12
CA HIS A 87 -10.64 -11.49 12.93
C HIS A 87 -9.25 -10.89 13.13
N ASN A 88 -8.25 -11.73 13.40
CA ASN A 88 -6.86 -11.31 13.48
C ASN A 88 -6.22 -11.34 12.10
N LEU A 89 -6.06 -10.16 11.47
CA LEU A 89 -5.48 -10.04 10.13
C LEU A 89 -3.98 -10.37 10.09
N ASP A 90 -3.27 -10.31 11.23
CA ASP A 90 -1.84 -10.69 11.31
C ASP A 90 -1.61 -12.19 11.05
N ARG A 91 -2.66 -13.02 10.99
CA ARG A 91 -2.57 -14.44 10.63
C ARG A 91 -2.02 -14.69 9.22
N PHE A 92 -1.91 -13.67 8.37
CA PHE A 92 -1.25 -13.80 7.06
C PHE A 92 0.28 -14.02 7.18
N ARG A 93 0.91 -13.53 8.24
CA ARG A 93 2.38 -13.46 8.38
C ARG A 93 3.08 -14.82 8.31
N PRO A 94 2.61 -15.89 8.97
CA PRO A 94 3.25 -17.18 8.85
C PRO A 94 3.11 -17.83 7.47
N VAL A 95 2.07 -17.45 6.72
CA VAL A 95 1.79 -18.02 5.39
C VAL A 95 2.64 -17.37 4.32
N PHE A 96 3.07 -16.13 4.55
CA PHE A 96 3.88 -15.36 3.60
C PHE A 96 5.29 -15.91 3.37
N VAL A 97 5.78 -16.74 4.29
CA VAL A 97 7.14 -17.30 4.22
C VAL A 97 7.18 -18.47 3.24
N GLY A 98 7.71 -18.24 2.05
CA GLY A 98 8.10 -19.30 1.11
C GLY A 98 7.11 -19.66 -0.01
N HIS A 99 5.99 -18.95 -0.14
CA HIS A 99 5.05 -19.16 -1.24
C HIS A 99 5.00 -17.95 -2.18
N PRO A 100 5.18 -18.13 -3.50
CA PRO A 100 4.97 -17.08 -4.49
C PRO A 100 3.46 -16.84 -4.64
N THR A 101 2.87 -16.08 -3.74
CA THR A 101 1.45 -15.76 -3.80
C THR A 101 1.24 -14.31 -3.37
N ASN A 102 0.26 -13.65 -3.97
CA ASN A 102 -0.02 -12.25 -3.69
C ASN A 102 -0.73 -12.07 -2.34
N TYR A 103 -0.66 -10.88 -1.80
CA TYR A 103 -1.25 -10.56 -0.50
C TYR A 103 -2.73 -10.92 -0.39
N ILE A 104 -3.51 -10.74 -1.45
CA ILE A 104 -4.94 -10.98 -1.45
C ILE A 104 -5.23 -12.47 -1.34
N ASP A 105 -4.50 -13.31 -2.08
CA ASP A 105 -4.63 -14.76 -1.99
C ASP A 105 -4.18 -15.28 -0.62
N ILE A 106 -3.14 -14.67 -0.03
CA ILE A 106 -2.69 -15.01 1.32
C ILE A 106 -3.80 -14.72 2.34
N TYR A 107 -4.36 -13.51 2.32
CA TYR A 107 -5.45 -13.16 3.22
C TYR A 107 -6.68 -14.05 2.99
N SER A 108 -6.99 -14.35 1.74
CA SER A 108 -8.10 -15.26 1.40
C SER A 108 -7.91 -16.64 1.98
N GLY A 109 -6.74 -17.24 1.78
CA GLY A 109 -6.42 -18.58 2.28
C GLY A 109 -6.46 -18.65 3.81
N VAL A 110 -5.96 -17.62 4.49
CA VAL A 110 -5.94 -17.57 5.97
C VAL A 110 -7.35 -17.55 6.56
N PHE A 111 -8.31 -16.96 5.85
CA PHE A 111 -9.69 -16.86 6.31
C PHE A 111 -10.63 -17.84 5.60
N ASN A 112 -10.10 -18.82 4.85
CA ASN A 112 -10.85 -19.79 4.07
C ASN A 112 -11.88 -19.13 3.13
N LEU A 113 -11.53 -17.99 2.57
CA LEU A 113 -12.38 -17.30 1.59
C LEU A 113 -12.27 -18.00 0.24
N ASN A 114 -13.34 -17.98 -0.52
CA ASN A 114 -13.30 -18.41 -1.90
C ASN A 114 -12.35 -17.46 -2.68
N ALA A 115 -11.35 -18.02 -3.33
CA ALA A 115 -10.36 -17.27 -4.09
C ALA A 115 -11.00 -16.44 -5.22
N ASP A 116 -12.06 -16.95 -5.86
CA ASP A 116 -12.76 -16.24 -6.93
C ASP A 116 -13.52 -15.02 -6.39
N ASP A 117 -14.20 -15.16 -5.26
CA ASP A 117 -14.87 -14.04 -4.60
C ASP A 117 -13.86 -12.97 -4.16
N THR A 118 -12.71 -13.37 -3.66
CA THR A 118 -11.67 -12.44 -3.22
C THR A 118 -11.02 -11.73 -4.40
N ARG A 119 -10.75 -12.42 -5.48
CA ARG A 119 -10.27 -11.82 -6.74
C ARG A 119 -11.28 -10.84 -7.31
N LYS A 120 -12.57 -11.18 -7.30
CA LYS A 120 -13.64 -10.29 -7.70
C LYS A 120 -13.68 -9.04 -6.83
N ASN A 121 -13.57 -9.19 -5.51
CA ASN A 121 -13.55 -8.08 -4.58
C ASN A 121 -12.29 -7.19 -4.72
N SER A 122 -11.17 -7.74 -5.16
CA SER A 122 -9.93 -7.01 -5.41
C SER A 122 -9.83 -6.42 -6.81
N SER A 123 -10.58 -6.93 -7.79
CA SER A 123 -10.62 -6.35 -9.13
C SER A 123 -11.46 -5.06 -9.22
N THR A 124 -12.28 -4.80 -8.20
CA THR A 124 -12.99 -3.53 -8.04
C THR A 124 -12.29 -2.66 -7.01
N PRO A 125 -12.32 -1.33 -7.11
CA PRO A 125 -11.77 -0.47 -6.08
C PRO A 125 -12.33 -0.83 -4.70
N TRP A 126 -11.43 -1.12 -3.76
CA TRP A 126 -11.84 -1.42 -2.38
C TRP A 126 -11.58 -0.27 -1.44
N LEU A 127 -10.91 0.78 -1.91
CA LEU A 127 -10.73 2.02 -1.19
C LEU A 127 -11.61 3.11 -1.78
N THR A 128 -12.09 3.97 -0.89
CA THR A 128 -12.81 5.19 -1.25
C THR A 128 -12.06 6.39 -0.72
N VAL A 129 -12.10 7.49 -1.45
CA VAL A 129 -11.53 8.75 -1.03
C VAL A 129 -12.48 9.89 -1.36
N PRO A 130 -12.91 10.69 -0.36
CA PRO A 130 -13.70 11.88 -0.62
C PRO A 130 -12.83 12.95 -1.27
N ASN A 131 -13.40 13.68 -2.21
CA ASN A 131 -12.77 14.83 -2.86
C ASN A 131 -11.37 14.53 -3.44
N PRO A 132 -11.25 13.59 -4.40
CA PRO A 132 -10.00 13.39 -5.12
C PRO A 132 -9.49 14.72 -5.69
N SER A 133 -8.19 14.95 -5.64
CA SER A 133 -7.59 16.23 -6.02
C SER A 133 -6.29 16.04 -6.79
N ASN A 134 -5.87 17.06 -7.50
CA ASN A 134 -4.56 17.12 -8.14
C ASN A 134 -3.84 18.43 -7.81
N VAL A 135 -2.56 18.49 -8.11
CA VAL A 135 -1.72 19.68 -7.93
C VAL A 135 -1.57 20.37 -9.28
N ASP A 136 -2.12 21.56 -9.41
CA ASP A 136 -2.02 22.39 -10.63
C ASP A 136 -2.42 21.65 -11.92
N GLY A 137 -3.45 20.80 -11.85
CA GLY A 137 -3.91 20.01 -12.99
C GLY A 137 -3.03 18.80 -13.35
N ARG A 138 -2.02 18.47 -12.54
CA ARG A 138 -1.12 17.34 -12.77
C ARG A 138 -1.81 16.02 -12.50
N THR A 139 -1.73 15.12 -13.47
CA THR A 139 -2.45 13.85 -13.44
C THR A 139 -1.54 12.62 -13.22
N VAL A 140 -0.24 12.83 -13.12
CA VAL A 140 0.75 11.79 -12.84
C VAL A 140 1.26 11.96 -11.42
N VAL A 141 1.01 10.97 -10.56
CA VAL A 141 1.52 10.95 -9.18
C VAL A 141 2.69 9.98 -9.09
N ILE A 142 3.81 10.45 -8.54
CA ILE A 142 5.02 9.65 -8.35
C ILE A 142 5.29 9.46 -6.87
N ASN A 143 5.51 8.20 -6.46
CA ASN A 143 6.05 7.83 -5.16
C ASN A 143 7.17 6.80 -5.34
N ARG A 144 8.39 7.19 -5.04
CA ARG A 144 9.54 6.30 -5.13
C ARG A 144 10.27 6.29 -3.80
N THR A 145 9.97 5.28 -3.00
CA THR A 145 10.60 5.09 -1.68
C THR A 145 12.01 4.56 -1.84
N GLN A 146 12.86 4.75 -0.83
CA GLN A 146 14.22 4.22 -0.83
C GLN A 146 14.29 2.70 -0.51
N ARG A 147 13.15 2.10 -0.19
CA ARG A 147 13.02 0.65 0.00
C ARG A 147 12.68 0.00 -1.34
N TRP A 148 13.26 -1.16 -1.60
CA TRP A 148 12.90 -1.95 -2.78
C TRP A 148 13.12 -1.19 -4.10
N ILE A 149 14.17 -0.36 -4.17
CA ILE A 149 14.57 0.34 -5.39
C ILE A 149 15.81 -0.28 -6.00
N SER A 150 15.91 -0.08 -7.31
CA SER A 150 17.09 -0.31 -8.11
C SER A 150 17.69 1.01 -8.58
N THR A 151 18.81 0.97 -9.27
CA THR A 151 19.26 2.09 -10.10
C THR A 151 18.14 2.41 -11.11
N PRO A 152 17.77 3.69 -11.29
CA PRO A 152 16.71 4.06 -12.22
C PRO A 152 16.97 3.50 -13.61
N GLY A 153 15.98 2.78 -14.15
CA GLY A 153 16.05 2.23 -15.50
C GLY A 153 15.88 3.29 -16.58
N PRO A 154 16.11 2.94 -17.85
CA PRO A 154 16.01 3.87 -18.98
C PRO A 154 14.60 4.45 -19.17
N GLN A 155 13.58 3.79 -18.64
CA GLN A 155 12.19 4.20 -18.76
C GLN A 155 11.95 5.61 -18.23
N TRP A 156 12.61 6.01 -17.14
CA TRP A 156 12.52 7.36 -16.60
C TRP A 156 12.97 8.43 -17.58
N ALA A 157 14.07 8.18 -18.33
CA ALA A 157 14.55 9.08 -19.37
C ALA A 157 13.60 9.15 -20.56
N ILE A 158 13.02 8.02 -20.98
CA ILE A 158 12.04 7.95 -22.06
C ILE A 158 10.79 8.78 -21.71
N TRP A 159 10.23 8.61 -20.54
CA TRP A 159 9.07 9.39 -20.09
C TRP A 159 9.36 10.88 -19.97
N LYS A 160 10.57 11.24 -19.54
CA LYS A 160 10.99 12.65 -19.54
C LYS A 160 10.96 13.25 -20.95
N GLN A 161 11.50 12.53 -21.94
CA GLN A 161 11.47 12.96 -23.34
C GLN A 161 10.05 13.05 -23.92
N GLN A 162 9.12 12.28 -23.38
CA GLN A 162 7.69 12.29 -23.75
C GLN A 162 6.90 13.40 -23.02
N GLY A 163 7.54 14.24 -22.22
CA GLY A 163 6.88 15.34 -21.51
C GLY A 163 6.10 14.94 -20.26
N MET A 164 6.27 13.71 -19.77
CA MET A 164 5.56 13.24 -18.57
C MET A 164 5.98 14.00 -17.31
N GLU A 165 7.22 14.52 -17.27
CA GLU A 165 7.72 15.35 -16.17
C GLU A 165 6.81 16.56 -15.90
N GLU A 166 6.27 17.18 -16.94
CA GLU A 166 5.42 18.38 -16.82
C GLU A 166 4.05 18.08 -16.18
N GLN A 167 3.59 16.82 -16.29
CA GLN A 167 2.32 16.37 -15.75
C GLN A 167 2.48 15.68 -14.37
N ALA A 168 3.70 15.57 -13.88
CA ALA A 168 4.01 14.80 -12.69
C ALA A 168 4.12 15.66 -11.43
N VAL A 169 3.74 15.03 -10.30
CA VAL A 169 3.95 15.55 -8.94
C VAL A 169 4.49 14.40 -8.07
N PHE A 170 5.46 14.70 -7.22
CA PHE A 170 5.98 13.74 -6.26
C PHE A 170 5.18 13.78 -4.95
N VAL A 171 4.85 12.61 -4.40
CA VAL A 171 4.29 12.44 -3.06
C VAL A 171 5.18 11.50 -2.25
N GLY A 172 5.29 11.73 -0.95
CA GLY A 172 6.13 10.93 -0.06
C GLY A 172 6.96 11.81 0.87
N LEU A 173 8.00 11.23 1.45
CA LEU A 173 8.89 11.92 2.39
C LEU A 173 9.86 12.86 1.66
N GLU A 174 10.37 13.84 2.38
CA GLU A 174 11.30 14.84 1.82
C GLU A 174 12.62 14.18 1.36
N GLU A 175 13.11 13.24 2.14
CA GLU A 175 14.29 12.46 1.79
C GLU A 175 14.09 11.57 0.54
N GLU A 176 12.88 11.04 0.35
CA GLU A 176 12.52 10.28 -0.85
C GLU A 176 12.47 11.18 -2.08
N TYR A 177 11.87 12.36 -1.94
CA TYR A 177 11.85 13.37 -3.01
C TYR A 177 13.26 13.83 -3.40
N THR A 178 14.10 14.11 -2.41
CA THR A 178 15.48 14.51 -2.64
C THR A 178 16.27 13.42 -3.37
N ALA A 179 16.14 12.17 -2.94
CA ALA A 179 16.75 11.04 -3.60
C ALA A 179 16.22 10.83 -5.03
N PHE A 180 14.92 10.98 -5.24
CA PHE A 180 14.30 10.92 -6.56
C PHE A 180 14.90 11.95 -7.51
N LYS A 181 14.98 13.21 -7.09
CA LYS A 181 15.60 14.28 -7.90
C LYS A 181 17.04 13.97 -8.28
N GLN A 182 17.82 13.47 -7.32
CA GLN A 182 19.23 13.14 -7.55
C GLN A 182 19.42 11.95 -8.50
N GLN A 183 18.60 10.93 -8.38
CA GLN A 183 18.74 9.68 -9.10
C GLN A 183 18.07 9.70 -10.47
N VAL A 184 16.88 10.26 -10.57
CA VAL A 184 16.06 10.27 -11.79
C VAL A 184 16.27 11.58 -12.59
N GLY A 185 16.63 12.68 -11.94
CA GLY A 185 16.92 13.95 -12.57
C GLY A 185 15.70 14.72 -13.06
N TRP A 186 14.49 14.41 -12.54
CA TRP A 186 13.27 15.17 -12.83
C TRP A 186 13.11 16.34 -11.85
N ASN A 187 12.66 17.48 -12.36
CA ASN A 187 12.40 18.68 -11.57
C ASN A 187 10.89 18.92 -11.44
N ILE A 188 10.22 18.08 -10.70
CA ILE A 188 8.77 18.11 -10.48
C ILE A 188 8.44 18.70 -9.10
N PRO A 189 7.25 19.26 -8.88
CA PRO A 189 6.84 19.70 -7.55
C PRO A 189 6.69 18.55 -6.57
N TRP A 190 6.94 18.84 -5.30
CA TRP A 190 6.67 17.93 -4.19
C TRP A 190 5.41 18.35 -3.44
N ALA A 191 4.41 17.49 -3.45
CA ALA A 191 3.18 17.66 -2.69
C ALA A 191 3.33 17.03 -1.30
N LYS A 192 3.61 17.85 -0.31
CA LYS A 192 3.70 17.41 1.09
C LYS A 192 2.31 17.09 1.64
N THR A 193 2.14 15.89 2.17
CA THR A 193 0.90 15.47 2.85
C THR A 193 1.17 15.23 4.33
N THR A 194 0.22 15.61 5.18
CA THR A 194 0.31 15.45 6.64
C THR A 194 -0.60 14.34 7.15
N THR A 195 -1.47 13.80 6.30
CA THR A 195 -2.38 12.70 6.61
C THR A 195 -2.42 11.70 5.47
N MET A 196 -2.74 10.46 5.80
CA MET A 196 -2.94 9.40 4.81
C MET A 196 -4.12 9.71 3.88
N LEU A 197 -5.16 10.39 4.38
CA LEU A 197 -6.28 10.83 3.55
C LEU A 197 -5.82 11.84 2.49
N GLY A 198 -5.00 12.83 2.86
CA GLY A 198 -4.45 13.79 1.90
C GLY A 198 -3.60 13.12 0.82
N LEU A 199 -2.79 12.12 1.19
CA LEU A 199 -2.06 11.30 0.23
C LEU A 199 -3.01 10.53 -0.69
N ALA A 200 -4.04 9.91 -0.15
CA ALA A 200 -5.04 9.16 -0.91
C ALA A 200 -5.84 10.05 -1.86
N GLN A 201 -6.14 11.30 -1.47
CA GLN A 201 -6.81 12.28 -2.33
C GLN A 201 -5.98 12.63 -3.56
N LEU A 202 -4.68 12.84 -3.40
CA LEU A 202 -3.77 13.09 -4.51
C LEU A 202 -3.64 11.89 -5.44
N ILE A 203 -3.49 10.68 -4.87
CA ILE A 203 -3.41 9.44 -5.65
C ILE A 203 -4.74 9.16 -6.37
N GLY A 204 -5.88 9.35 -5.70
CA GLY A 204 -7.20 9.15 -6.27
C GLY A 204 -7.59 10.17 -7.34
N GLY A 205 -6.94 11.35 -7.37
CA GLY A 205 -7.10 12.35 -8.43
C GLY A 205 -6.20 12.14 -9.64
N ALA A 206 -5.30 11.15 -9.59
CA ALA A 206 -4.38 10.85 -10.68
C ALA A 206 -5.01 9.88 -11.71
N THR A 207 -4.64 10.04 -12.97
CA THR A 207 -4.88 9.03 -14.02
C THR A 207 -3.74 8.02 -14.09
N THR A 208 -2.56 8.41 -13.62
CA THR A 208 -1.36 7.57 -13.66
C THR A 208 -0.62 7.64 -12.32
N PHE A 209 -0.27 6.49 -11.78
CA PHE A 209 0.64 6.35 -10.65
C PHE A 209 1.93 5.67 -11.10
N ILE A 210 3.07 6.24 -10.72
CA ILE A 210 4.40 5.65 -10.96
C ILE A 210 5.11 5.49 -9.62
N GLY A 211 5.55 4.29 -9.30
CA GLY A 211 6.25 4.08 -8.04
C GLY A 211 6.83 2.68 -7.91
N ASN A 212 7.36 2.42 -6.73
CA ASN A 212 7.85 1.09 -6.36
C ASN A 212 6.95 0.47 -5.27
N GLN A 213 7.28 -0.73 -4.83
CA GLN A 213 6.53 -1.44 -3.79
C GLN A 213 6.47 -0.64 -2.48
N SER A 214 5.34 -0.01 -2.23
CA SER A 214 5.12 0.91 -1.10
C SER A 214 3.65 0.92 -0.67
N SER A 215 3.36 1.60 0.43
CA SER A 215 1.96 1.85 0.85
C SER A 215 1.21 2.74 -0.15
N ALA A 216 1.90 3.64 -0.84
CA ALA A 216 1.30 4.47 -1.88
C ALA A 216 0.90 3.65 -3.11
N LEU A 217 1.70 2.64 -3.50
CA LEU A 217 1.32 1.68 -4.54
C LEU A 217 0.08 0.88 -4.13
N ALA A 218 0.05 0.36 -2.89
CA ALA A 218 -1.12 -0.35 -2.37
C ALA A 218 -2.39 0.52 -2.41
N MET A 219 -2.22 1.81 -2.15
CA MET A 219 -3.29 2.81 -2.20
C MET A 219 -3.75 3.06 -3.63
N ALA A 220 -2.83 3.22 -4.60
CA ALA A 220 -3.14 3.41 -6.01
C ALA A 220 -3.93 2.22 -6.57
N ILE A 221 -3.52 0.99 -6.22
CA ILE A 221 -4.24 -0.23 -6.58
C ILE A 221 -5.64 -0.25 -5.97
N GLY A 222 -5.73 0.00 -4.66
CA GLY A 222 -7.00 -0.04 -3.94
C GLY A 222 -8.00 1.02 -4.37
N LEU A 223 -7.54 2.17 -4.83
CA LEU A 223 -8.35 3.25 -5.39
C LEU A 223 -8.74 3.02 -6.86
N GLY A 224 -8.11 2.05 -7.51
CA GLY A 224 -8.37 1.74 -8.92
C GLY A 224 -7.84 2.81 -9.88
N VAL A 225 -6.64 3.37 -9.62
CA VAL A 225 -5.96 4.29 -10.54
C VAL A 225 -5.83 3.61 -11.91
N GLU A 226 -6.15 4.34 -12.97
CA GLU A 226 -6.29 3.79 -14.32
C GLU A 226 -5.00 3.15 -14.84
N ASN A 227 -3.87 3.83 -14.66
CA ASN A 227 -2.56 3.37 -15.11
C ASN A 227 -1.59 3.31 -13.94
N ILE A 228 -1.07 2.14 -13.63
CA ILE A 228 -0.09 1.94 -12.56
C ILE A 228 1.20 1.39 -13.16
N TRP A 229 2.29 2.13 -12.97
CA TRP A 229 3.63 1.71 -13.36
C TRP A 229 4.45 1.41 -12.12
N CYS A 230 4.81 0.14 -11.95
CA CYS A 230 5.57 -0.32 -10.80
C CYS A 230 7.03 -0.58 -11.18
N GLU A 231 7.95 0.20 -10.58
CA GLU A 231 9.39 -0.04 -10.73
C GLU A 231 9.75 -1.38 -10.08
N ALA A 232 10.18 -2.32 -10.91
CA ALA A 232 10.56 -3.64 -10.48
C ALA A 232 11.98 -3.64 -9.90
N ARG A 233 12.23 -4.51 -8.93
CA ARG A 233 13.59 -4.73 -8.44
C ARG A 233 14.39 -5.56 -9.44
N VAL A 234 15.56 -5.06 -9.85
CA VAL A 234 16.47 -5.74 -10.79
C VAL A 234 17.02 -7.05 -10.22
N ASP A 235 17.17 -7.14 -8.90
CA ASP A 235 17.65 -8.33 -8.21
C ASP A 235 16.59 -9.39 -7.94
N MET A 236 15.33 -9.11 -8.35
CA MET A 236 14.22 -10.07 -8.28
C MET A 236 13.73 -10.41 -9.69
N PRO A 237 13.51 -11.69 -10.00
CA PRO A 237 12.82 -12.08 -11.21
C PRO A 237 11.48 -11.35 -11.36
N LEU A 238 11.08 -11.01 -12.59
CA LEU A 238 9.83 -10.30 -12.85
C LEU A 238 8.60 -11.05 -12.29
N ASP A 239 8.62 -12.38 -12.38
CA ASP A 239 7.60 -13.25 -11.80
C ASP A 239 7.46 -13.09 -10.27
N ARG A 240 8.52 -12.74 -9.56
CA ARG A 240 8.44 -12.42 -8.12
C ARG A 240 7.97 -11.00 -7.83
N ASN A 241 8.16 -10.06 -8.72
CA ASN A 241 7.57 -8.73 -8.59
C ASN A 241 6.05 -8.78 -8.81
N GLU A 242 5.60 -9.60 -9.75
CA GLU A 242 4.17 -9.85 -10.03
C GLU A 242 3.46 -10.63 -8.92
N VAL A 243 4.20 -11.32 -8.08
CA VAL A 243 3.68 -12.15 -6.98
C VAL A 243 2.88 -11.35 -5.95
N TYR A 244 3.26 -10.10 -5.72
CA TYR A 244 2.53 -9.27 -4.75
C TYR A 244 1.19 -8.75 -5.27
N PHE A 245 1.00 -8.72 -6.60
CA PHE A 245 -0.18 -8.14 -7.22
C PHE A 245 -0.69 -9.05 -8.32
N PRO A 246 -1.80 -9.77 -8.11
CA PRO A 246 -2.30 -10.68 -9.13
C PRO A 246 -2.72 -9.88 -10.36
N ASN A 247 -2.26 -10.31 -11.53
CA ASN A 247 -2.74 -9.99 -12.89
C ASN A 247 -3.79 -8.88 -12.96
N MET A 248 -3.47 -7.70 -12.43
CA MET A 248 -4.34 -6.54 -12.56
C MET A 248 -4.02 -5.88 -13.90
N PRO A 249 -5.00 -5.72 -14.80
CA PRO A 249 -4.76 -5.27 -16.16
C PRO A 249 -4.22 -3.84 -16.26
N ASN A 250 -4.31 -3.08 -15.18
CA ASN A 250 -3.86 -1.70 -15.09
C ASN A 250 -2.46 -1.54 -14.46
N ILE A 251 -1.77 -2.64 -14.15
CA ILE A 251 -0.41 -2.59 -13.60
C ILE A 251 0.60 -3.03 -14.65
N THR A 252 1.59 -2.19 -14.90
CA THR A 252 2.76 -2.50 -15.75
C THR A 252 4.03 -2.40 -14.92
N TYR A 253 4.88 -3.42 -15.02
CA TYR A 253 6.20 -3.43 -14.39
C TYR A 253 7.27 -2.94 -15.37
N PHE A 254 8.26 -2.19 -14.87
CA PHE A 254 9.37 -1.65 -15.66
C PHE A 254 10.69 -1.67 -14.89
#